data_20adb0fd28dd664604a4cd561740ed74
#
_entry.id   20adb0fd28dd664604a4cd561740ed74
#
_cell.length_a   1.000
_cell.length_b   1.000
_cell.length_c   1.000
_cell.angle_alpha   90.00
_cell.angle_beta   90.00
_cell.angle_gamma   90.00
#
_symmetry.space_group_name_H-M   'P 1'
#
loop_
_entity.id
_entity.type
_entity.pdbx_description
1 polymer ?
#
loop_
_entity_poly.entity_id
_entity_poly.type
_entity_poly.pdbx_seq_one_letter_code
_entity_poly.pdbx_strand_id
1 'polypeptide(L)'
;VFEKCEEACQTIAADKKTARTMIEKSEADHQREMYLSLYQATQETSGYAQFSIYDAGGHLLYTTDTEGKEKDLPVFWGLLRKASKTDDIVYYRTDPDLSITDRDILLQGARPLYTEGGARTGYIVFDFTRENLDDLLGAEVSSGDMLLLLDAHKRTVYCSGQDKSQVHPGDKME
;
A
#
# COMPACT_ATOMS: atom_id res chain seq x y z
N VAL A 1 8.81 10.32 0.43
CA VAL A 1 7.44 9.78 0.64
C VAL A 1 7.46 8.29 0.87
N PHE A 2 8.13 7.49 0.03
CA PHE A 2 8.23 6.04 0.22
C PHE A 2 8.77 5.68 1.62
N GLU A 3 9.87 6.31 2.03
CA GLU A 3 10.44 6.13 3.36
C GLU A 3 9.44 6.44 4.48
N LYS A 4 8.65 7.51 4.35
CA LYS A 4 7.59 7.85 5.32
C LYS A 4 6.45 6.80 5.35
N CYS A 5 6.10 6.22 4.21
CA CYS A 5 5.14 5.12 4.18
C CYS A 5 5.70 3.87 4.88
N GLU A 6 6.98 3.58 4.69
CA GLU A 6 7.66 2.49 5.39
C GLU A 6 7.71 2.73 6.91
N GLU A 7 8.04 3.94 7.35
CA GLU A 7 8.04 4.35 8.76
C GLU A 7 6.64 4.22 9.39
N ALA A 8 5.59 4.65 8.67
CA ALA A 8 4.20 4.48 9.12
C ALA A 8 3.85 2.99 9.29
N CYS A 9 4.21 2.14 8.32
CA CYS A 9 4.03 0.70 8.42
C CYS A 9 4.78 0.08 9.60
N GLN A 10 6.02 0.53 9.85
CA GLN A 10 6.82 0.06 10.99
C GLN A 10 6.19 0.46 12.31
N THR A 11 5.72 1.71 12.41
CA THR A 11 5.05 2.24 13.60
C THR A 11 3.80 1.42 13.95
N ILE A 12 2.95 1.15 12.95
CA ILE A 12 1.73 0.37 13.14
C ILE A 12 2.08 -1.09 13.49
N ALA A 13 3.07 -1.68 12.83
CA ALA A 13 3.48 -3.05 13.10
C ALA A 13 4.11 -3.23 14.49
N ALA A 14 4.74 -2.19 15.04
CA ALA A 14 5.30 -2.19 16.38
C ALA A 14 4.26 -1.91 17.48
N ASP A 15 3.08 -1.40 17.10
CA ASP A 15 2.01 -1.11 18.06
C ASP A 15 1.32 -2.42 18.49
N LYS A 16 1.56 -2.79 19.75
CA LYS A 16 0.97 -3.99 20.38
C LYS A 16 -0.56 -3.95 20.43
N LYS A 17 -1.17 -2.76 20.44
CA LYS A 17 -2.62 -2.58 20.41
C LYS A 17 -3.20 -3.03 19.08
N THR A 18 -2.50 -2.75 17.97
CA THR A 18 -2.90 -3.17 16.63
C THR A 18 -3.10 -4.68 16.55
N ALA A 19 -2.09 -5.45 16.98
CA ALA A 19 -2.16 -6.91 16.97
C ALA A 19 -3.27 -7.45 17.87
N ARG A 20 -3.47 -6.85 19.05
CA ARG A 20 -4.51 -7.23 20.01
C ARG A 20 -5.91 -6.98 19.46
N THR A 21 -6.15 -5.81 18.87
CA THR A 21 -7.44 -5.43 18.29
C THR A 21 -7.83 -6.34 17.12
N MET A 22 -6.86 -6.81 16.35
CA MET A 22 -7.12 -7.77 15.26
C MET A 22 -7.59 -9.13 15.77
N ILE A 23 -7.20 -9.52 17.00
CA ILE A 23 -7.61 -10.78 17.63
C ILE A 23 -8.97 -10.63 18.32
N GLU A 24 -9.18 -9.51 19.02
CA GLU A 24 -10.32 -9.27 19.90
C GLU A 24 -11.48 -8.56 19.19
N LYS A 25 -11.74 -8.79 17.94
CA LYS A 25 -12.68 -8.16 16.97
C LYS A 25 -14.01 -7.57 17.49
N SER A 26 -14.32 -7.60 18.79
CA SER A 26 -15.69 -7.42 19.29
C SER A 26 -15.99 -6.13 20.06
N GLU A 27 -15.02 -5.28 20.38
CA GLU A 27 -15.28 -4.08 21.17
C GLU A 27 -15.17 -2.80 20.31
N ALA A 28 -16.26 -2.03 20.28
CA ALA A 28 -16.35 -0.76 19.53
C ALA A 28 -15.25 0.26 19.91
N ASP A 29 -14.80 0.22 21.18
CA ASP A 29 -13.72 1.09 21.66
C ASP A 29 -12.36 0.73 21.04
N HIS A 30 -12.09 -0.58 20.85
CA HIS A 30 -10.88 -1.04 20.18
C HIS A 30 -10.85 -0.65 18.70
N GLN A 31 -11.99 -0.69 18.01
CA GLN A 31 -12.08 -0.24 16.63
C GLN A 31 -11.74 1.25 16.50
N ARG A 32 -12.26 2.07 17.41
CA ARG A 32 -11.96 3.51 17.44
C ARG A 32 -10.48 3.77 17.71
N GLU A 33 -9.85 3.04 18.63
CA GLU A 33 -8.42 3.16 18.92
C GLU A 33 -7.58 2.78 17.71
N MET A 34 -7.98 1.75 16.97
CA MET A 34 -7.29 1.35 15.73
C MET A 34 -7.36 2.42 14.64
N TYR A 35 -8.53 3.00 14.40
CA TYR A 35 -8.65 4.10 13.45
C TYR A 35 -7.79 5.30 13.84
N LEU A 36 -7.75 5.64 15.14
CA LEU A 36 -6.91 6.72 15.63
C LEU A 36 -5.41 6.41 15.46
N SER A 37 -4.99 5.21 15.79
CA SER A 37 -3.58 4.78 15.61
C SER A 37 -3.18 4.79 14.14
N LEU A 38 -4.03 4.25 13.25
CA LEU A 38 -3.80 4.27 11.81
C LEU A 38 -3.72 5.70 11.28
N TYR A 39 -4.69 6.53 11.62
CA TYR A 39 -4.74 7.92 11.17
C TYR A 39 -3.53 8.72 11.65
N GLN A 40 -3.13 8.59 12.93
CA GLN A 40 -1.97 9.28 13.49
C GLN A 40 -0.66 8.85 12.83
N ALA A 41 -0.47 7.54 12.60
CA ALA A 41 0.73 7.02 11.97
C ALA A 41 0.86 7.41 10.50
N THR A 42 -0.26 7.67 9.81
CA THR A 42 -0.29 7.95 8.37
C THR A 42 -0.54 9.43 8.04
N GLN A 43 -0.65 10.29 9.04
CA GLN A 43 -1.00 11.70 8.86
C GLN A 43 -0.07 12.45 7.89
N GLU A 44 1.23 12.19 7.96
CA GLU A 44 2.22 12.84 7.09
C GLU A 44 2.21 12.35 5.65
N THR A 45 1.56 11.23 5.39
CA THR A 45 1.48 10.58 4.06
C THR A 45 0.07 10.61 3.46
N SER A 46 -0.91 11.16 4.19
CA SER A 46 -2.34 11.11 3.83
C SER A 46 -2.69 11.75 2.48
N GLY A 47 -1.85 12.67 1.99
CA GLY A 47 -2.02 13.29 0.66
C GLY A 47 -1.40 12.47 -0.49
N TYR A 48 -0.63 11.41 -0.19
CA TYR A 48 0.18 10.71 -1.19
C TYR A 48 -0.05 9.20 -1.24
N ALA A 49 -0.54 8.61 -0.15
CA ALA A 49 -0.77 7.19 -0.07
C ALA A 49 -1.99 6.90 0.80
N GLN A 50 -2.65 5.80 0.51
CA GLN A 50 -3.74 5.28 1.34
C GLN A 50 -3.27 4.02 2.04
N PHE A 51 -3.74 3.81 3.27
CA PHE A 51 -3.35 2.70 4.11
C PHE A 51 -4.54 1.86 4.48
N SER A 52 -4.33 0.55 4.47
CA SER A 52 -5.36 -0.43 4.82
C SER A 52 -4.77 -1.55 5.66
N ILE A 53 -5.56 -2.05 6.60
CA ILE A 53 -5.21 -3.20 7.43
C ILE A 53 -6.11 -4.35 7.07
N TYR A 54 -5.51 -5.50 6.78
CA TYR A 54 -6.17 -6.74 6.41
C TYR A 54 -5.90 -7.81 7.47
N ASP A 55 -6.86 -8.70 7.68
CA ASP A 55 -6.62 -9.90 8.48
C ASP A 55 -5.73 -10.92 7.73
N ALA A 56 -5.39 -12.03 8.39
CA ALA A 56 -4.58 -13.09 7.79
C ALA A 56 -5.25 -13.78 6.59
N GLY A 57 -6.56 -13.65 6.46
CA GLY A 57 -7.37 -14.15 5.34
C GLY A 57 -7.49 -13.15 4.19
N GLY A 58 -6.96 -11.93 4.34
CA GLY A 58 -7.03 -10.88 3.33
C GLY A 58 -8.34 -10.07 3.35
N HIS A 59 -9.16 -10.21 4.41
CA HIS A 59 -10.36 -9.40 4.57
C HIS A 59 -9.97 -8.02 5.09
N LEU A 60 -10.54 -6.98 4.49
CA LEU A 60 -10.33 -5.60 4.89
C LEU A 60 -10.92 -5.36 6.29
N LEU A 61 -10.10 -4.83 7.21
CA LEU A 61 -10.51 -4.47 8.56
C LEU A 61 -10.63 -2.96 8.73
N TYR A 62 -9.61 -2.22 8.31
CA TYR A 62 -9.51 -0.77 8.46
C TYR A 62 -8.86 -0.16 7.23
N THR A 63 -9.28 1.06 6.87
CA THR A 63 -8.68 1.81 5.76
C THR A 63 -8.75 3.30 6.02
N THR A 64 -7.76 4.04 5.49
CA THR A 64 -7.82 5.51 5.38
C THR A 64 -8.57 5.97 4.13
N ASP A 65 -8.99 5.04 3.26
CA ASP A 65 -9.82 5.34 2.10
C ASP A 65 -11.20 5.80 2.55
N THR A 66 -11.53 7.08 2.28
CA THR A 66 -12.82 7.69 2.62
C THR A 66 -13.87 7.47 1.55
N GLU A 67 -13.49 7.00 0.37
CA GLU A 67 -14.40 6.75 -0.75
C GLU A 67 -15.04 5.36 -0.70
N GLY A 68 -14.55 4.47 0.19
CA GLY A 68 -15.07 3.12 0.35
C GLY A 68 -14.82 2.19 -0.84
N LYS A 69 -13.78 2.47 -1.61
CA LYS A 69 -13.40 1.69 -2.80
C LYS A 69 -12.47 0.53 -2.48
N GLU A 70 -11.93 0.50 -1.27
CA GLU A 70 -11.03 -0.56 -0.83
C GLU A 70 -11.78 -1.88 -0.68
N LYS A 71 -11.15 -2.99 -1.08
CA LYS A 71 -11.74 -4.34 -1.10
C LYS A 71 -10.80 -5.36 -0.48
N ASP A 72 -11.32 -6.55 -0.20
CA ASP A 72 -10.54 -7.71 0.24
C ASP A 72 -9.44 -8.04 -0.78
N LEU A 73 -8.28 -8.49 -0.28
CA LEU A 73 -7.13 -8.88 -1.10
C LEU A 73 -6.89 -10.39 -1.07
N PRO A 74 -6.50 -10.98 -2.19
CA PRO A 74 -6.18 -12.42 -2.24
C PRO A 74 -4.90 -12.74 -1.48
N VAL A 75 -4.92 -13.80 -0.66
CA VAL A 75 -3.74 -14.26 0.11
C VAL A 75 -2.88 -15.28 -0.62
N PHE A 76 -3.44 -15.95 -1.64
CA PHE A 76 -2.75 -17.04 -2.35
C PHE A 76 -1.93 -16.58 -3.55
N TRP A 77 -2.10 -15.34 -3.98
CA TRP A 77 -1.37 -14.74 -5.10
C TRP A 77 -1.22 -13.22 -4.87
N GLY A 78 -0.41 -12.57 -5.69
CA GLY A 78 -0.22 -11.11 -5.63
C GLY A 78 0.54 -10.62 -4.42
N LEU A 79 0.15 -9.45 -3.92
CA LEU A 79 0.85 -8.70 -2.88
C LEU A 79 0.95 -9.47 -1.56
N LEU A 80 -0.18 -9.96 -1.02
CA LEU A 80 -0.18 -10.62 0.30
C LEU A 80 0.58 -11.94 0.27
N ARG A 81 0.56 -12.68 -0.85
CA ARG A 81 1.40 -13.86 -1.04
C ARG A 81 2.89 -13.52 -1.00
N LYS A 82 3.29 -12.38 -1.56
CA LYS A 82 4.67 -11.92 -1.52
C LYS A 82 5.05 -11.49 -0.11
N ALA A 83 4.22 -10.68 0.54
CA ALA A 83 4.44 -10.22 1.91
C ALA A 83 4.49 -11.36 2.93
N SER A 84 3.73 -12.45 2.72
CA SER A 84 3.72 -13.59 3.64
C SER A 84 5.05 -14.35 3.77
N LYS A 85 6.05 -14.04 2.95
CA LYS A 85 7.34 -14.74 2.88
C LYS A 85 8.49 -13.99 3.54
N THR A 86 8.25 -12.79 4.05
CA THR A 86 9.25 -11.92 4.66
C THR A 86 8.62 -11.10 5.77
N ASP A 87 9.46 -10.60 6.69
CA ASP A 87 9.06 -9.64 7.72
C ASP A 87 9.29 -8.19 7.28
N ASP A 88 9.93 -8.02 6.13
CA ASP A 88 10.19 -6.72 5.53
C ASP A 88 9.01 -6.23 4.68
N ILE A 89 9.03 -4.96 4.34
CA ILE A 89 8.09 -4.39 3.38
C ILE A 89 8.40 -4.91 1.99
N VAL A 90 7.38 -5.37 1.30
CA VAL A 90 7.47 -5.76 -0.11
C VAL A 90 6.68 -4.78 -0.97
N TYR A 91 7.22 -4.48 -2.13
CA TYR A 91 6.55 -3.69 -3.16
C TYR A 91 6.01 -4.59 -4.26
N TYR A 92 4.84 -4.24 -4.74
CA TYR A 92 4.13 -4.96 -5.79
C TYR A 92 3.53 -3.99 -6.80
N ARG A 93 3.94 -4.12 -8.07
CA ARG A 93 3.32 -3.39 -9.17
C ARG A 93 1.95 -4.02 -9.45
N THR A 94 0.91 -3.22 -9.44
CA THR A 94 -0.42 -3.68 -9.79
C THR A 94 -0.52 -3.82 -11.31
N ASP A 95 -1.10 -4.91 -11.77
CA ASP A 95 -1.45 -5.07 -13.18
C ASP A 95 -2.83 -4.44 -13.39
N PRO A 96 -2.94 -3.40 -14.23
CA PRO A 96 -4.23 -2.73 -14.47
C PRO A 96 -5.31 -3.67 -14.98
N ASP A 97 -4.93 -4.70 -15.76
CA ASP A 97 -5.86 -5.67 -16.33
C ASP A 97 -6.36 -6.70 -15.30
N LEU A 98 -5.63 -6.83 -14.17
CA LEU A 98 -5.96 -7.75 -13.09
C LEU A 98 -6.37 -7.02 -11.80
N SER A 99 -6.56 -5.70 -11.85
CA SER A 99 -6.97 -4.92 -10.69
C SER A 99 -8.31 -5.41 -10.16
N ILE A 100 -8.32 -5.74 -8.87
CA ILE A 100 -9.54 -6.13 -8.14
C ILE A 100 -10.22 -4.95 -7.46
N THR A 101 -9.59 -3.77 -7.53
CA THR A 101 -10.12 -2.53 -6.97
C THR A 101 -10.64 -1.62 -8.08
N ASP A 102 -11.57 -0.73 -7.74
CA ASP A 102 -12.10 0.28 -8.67
C ASP A 102 -11.19 1.52 -8.76
N ARG A 103 -10.00 1.45 -8.17
CA ARG A 103 -8.99 2.52 -8.12
C ARG A 103 -7.86 2.20 -9.10
N ASP A 104 -7.31 3.22 -9.75
CA ASP A 104 -6.13 3.11 -10.60
C ASP A 104 -4.84 3.03 -9.74
N ILE A 105 -4.70 1.92 -9.00
CA ILE A 105 -3.54 1.64 -8.16
C ILE A 105 -2.41 1.14 -9.05
N LEU A 106 -1.28 1.83 -9.02
CA LEU A 106 -0.09 1.47 -9.79
C LEU A 106 0.95 0.71 -8.98
N LEU A 107 1.10 1.06 -7.70
CA LEU A 107 2.06 0.45 -6.80
C LEU A 107 1.46 0.24 -5.43
N GLN A 108 1.73 -0.91 -4.85
CA GLN A 108 1.35 -1.25 -3.49
C GLN A 108 2.59 -1.65 -2.70
N GLY A 109 2.61 -1.29 -1.42
CA GLY A 109 3.55 -1.83 -0.45
C GLY A 109 2.81 -2.60 0.64
N ALA A 110 3.38 -3.69 1.13
CA ALA A 110 2.78 -4.46 2.21
C ALA A 110 3.81 -4.99 3.19
N ARG A 111 3.39 -5.10 4.46
CA ARG A 111 4.13 -5.73 5.54
C ARG A 111 3.21 -6.63 6.37
N PRO A 112 3.67 -7.82 6.79
CA PRO A 112 2.90 -8.64 7.72
C PRO A 112 2.87 -8.05 9.13
N LEU A 113 1.77 -8.33 9.85
CA LEU A 113 1.55 -7.98 11.25
C LEU A 113 1.56 -9.24 12.10
N TYR A 114 2.20 -9.17 13.27
CA TYR A 114 2.39 -10.31 14.16
C TYR A 114 1.94 -10.01 15.59
N THR A 115 1.48 -11.03 16.29
CA THR A 115 1.32 -10.99 17.76
C THR A 115 2.67 -10.97 18.46
N GLU A 116 2.67 -10.69 19.77
CA GLU A 116 3.84 -10.87 20.63
C GLU A 116 4.40 -12.32 20.60
N GLY A 117 3.53 -13.31 20.37
CA GLY A 117 3.91 -14.72 20.23
C GLY A 117 4.41 -15.12 18.84
N GLY A 118 4.56 -14.15 17.91
CA GLY A 118 5.07 -14.39 16.56
C GLY A 118 4.05 -15.00 15.59
N ALA A 119 2.79 -15.13 15.97
CA ALA A 119 1.75 -15.57 15.04
C ALA A 119 1.33 -14.39 14.14
N ARG A 120 1.29 -14.63 12.82
CA ARG A 120 0.83 -13.62 11.86
C ARG A 120 -0.68 -13.38 12.01
N THR A 121 -1.07 -12.14 12.27
CA THR A 121 -2.47 -11.73 12.45
C THR A 121 -3.06 -11.08 11.21
N GLY A 122 -2.23 -10.53 10.33
CA GLY A 122 -2.68 -9.84 9.13
C GLY A 122 -1.59 -9.09 8.42
N TYR A 123 -1.98 -8.04 7.74
CA TYR A 123 -1.09 -7.22 6.91
C TYR A 123 -1.48 -5.75 7.00
N ILE A 124 -0.47 -4.88 6.96
CA ILE A 124 -0.65 -3.48 6.60
C ILE A 124 -0.23 -3.28 5.15
N VAL A 125 -1.06 -2.57 4.41
CA VAL A 125 -0.86 -2.28 2.99
C VAL A 125 -0.95 -0.77 2.79
N PHE A 126 -0.13 -0.22 1.91
CA PHE A 126 -0.29 1.13 1.41
C PHE A 126 -0.27 1.14 -0.12
N ASP A 127 -1.06 2.06 -0.69
CA ASP A 127 -1.32 2.14 -2.12
C ASP A 127 -0.93 3.50 -2.67
N PHE A 128 -0.36 3.49 -3.87
CA PHE A 128 -0.17 4.67 -4.71
C PHE A 128 -1.03 4.55 -5.96
N THR A 129 -2.00 5.44 -6.10
CA THR A 129 -2.76 5.60 -7.34
C THR A 129 -1.96 6.41 -8.35
N ARG A 130 -2.43 6.42 -9.60
CA ARG A 130 -1.88 7.31 -10.63
C ARG A 130 -1.92 8.77 -10.19
N GLU A 131 -3.05 9.23 -9.65
CA GLU A 131 -3.23 10.60 -9.17
C GLU A 131 -2.21 10.95 -8.08
N ASN A 132 -2.01 10.06 -7.09
CA ASN A 132 -0.99 10.27 -6.06
C ASN A 132 0.43 10.40 -6.65
N LEU A 133 0.76 9.59 -7.65
CA LEU A 133 2.08 9.64 -8.29
C LEU A 133 2.22 10.86 -9.21
N ASP A 134 1.15 11.30 -9.87
CA ASP A 134 1.14 12.54 -10.65
C ASP A 134 1.40 13.76 -9.75
N ASP A 135 0.74 13.82 -8.59
CA ASP A 135 0.94 14.90 -7.62
C ASP A 135 2.33 14.90 -7.01
N LEU A 136 2.86 13.70 -6.74
CA LEU A 136 4.14 13.53 -6.06
C LEU A 136 5.34 13.77 -6.99
N LEU A 137 5.27 13.29 -8.22
CA LEU A 137 6.39 13.17 -9.15
C LEU A 137 6.22 14.05 -10.38
N GLY A 138 4.98 14.40 -10.75
CA GLY A 138 4.68 15.16 -11.95
C GLY A 138 5.27 16.58 -11.95
N ALA A 139 5.36 17.21 -10.77
CA ALA A 139 5.92 18.55 -10.62
C ALA A 139 7.47 18.60 -10.78
N GLU A 140 8.14 17.46 -10.65
CA GLU A 140 9.61 17.35 -10.75
C GLU A 140 10.10 17.23 -12.21
N VAL A 141 9.17 17.08 -13.17
CA VAL A 141 9.52 16.86 -14.58
C VAL A 141 9.58 18.17 -15.34
N SER A 142 10.77 18.55 -15.77
CA SER A 142 10.96 19.74 -16.63
C SER A 142 10.41 19.50 -18.03
N SER A 143 10.09 20.60 -18.74
CA SER A 143 9.63 20.52 -20.12
C SER A 143 10.67 19.84 -21.01
N GLY A 144 10.34 18.70 -21.59
CA GLY A 144 11.20 17.89 -22.46
C GLY A 144 11.82 16.68 -21.78
N ASP A 145 11.69 16.55 -20.45
CA ASP A 145 12.18 15.40 -19.71
C ASP A 145 11.09 14.33 -19.54
N MET A 146 11.51 13.11 -19.24
CA MET A 146 10.63 11.99 -18.89
C MET A 146 11.11 11.36 -17.58
N LEU A 147 10.18 11.11 -16.67
CA LEU A 147 10.44 10.42 -15.42
C LEU A 147 9.78 9.04 -15.46
N LEU A 148 10.55 8.01 -15.17
CA LEU A 148 10.10 6.64 -15.10
C LEU A 148 10.32 6.09 -13.68
N LEU A 149 9.27 5.52 -13.10
CA LEU A 149 9.37 4.67 -11.93
C LEU A 149 9.34 3.21 -12.39
N LEU A 150 10.38 2.45 -12.07
CA LEU A 150 10.54 1.06 -12.49
C LEU A 150 10.49 0.12 -11.28
N ASP A 151 9.93 -1.09 -11.46
CA ASP A 151 10.07 -2.17 -10.49
C ASP A 151 11.46 -2.82 -10.53
N ALA A 152 11.71 -3.78 -9.63
CA ALA A 152 12.98 -4.51 -9.57
C ALA A 152 13.30 -5.34 -10.84
N HIS A 153 12.32 -5.54 -11.71
CA HIS A 153 12.46 -6.26 -12.98
C HIS A 153 12.56 -5.32 -14.18
N LYS A 154 12.78 -4.01 -13.94
CA LYS A 154 12.81 -2.94 -14.94
C LYS A 154 11.49 -2.77 -15.72
N ARG A 155 10.36 -3.11 -15.13
CA ARG A 155 9.06 -2.85 -15.72
C ARG A 155 8.53 -1.51 -15.24
N THR A 156 7.93 -0.78 -16.15
CA THR A 156 7.35 0.53 -15.84
C THR A 156 6.20 0.40 -14.85
N VAL A 157 6.31 1.10 -13.74
CA VAL A 157 5.23 1.31 -12.76
C VAL A 157 4.48 2.58 -13.10
N TYR A 158 5.22 3.66 -13.36
CA TYR A 158 4.70 4.98 -13.63
C TYR A 158 5.59 5.73 -14.62
N CYS A 159 4.96 6.57 -15.46
CA CYS A 159 5.65 7.45 -16.40
C CYS A 159 5.00 8.83 -16.37
N SER A 160 5.82 9.88 -16.29
CA SER A 160 5.42 11.28 -16.45
C SER A 160 6.34 12.00 -17.43
N GLY A 161 5.82 13.02 -18.16
CA GLY A 161 6.58 13.81 -19.11
C GLY A 161 6.03 13.78 -20.55
N GLN A 162 6.82 14.27 -21.50
CA GLN A 162 6.34 14.62 -22.84
C GLN A 162 5.96 13.42 -23.71
N ASP A 163 6.60 12.26 -23.54
CA ASP A 163 6.34 11.05 -24.34
C ASP A 163 5.62 9.94 -23.58
N LYS A 164 4.89 10.28 -22.51
CA LYS A 164 4.16 9.30 -21.71
C LYS A 164 3.17 8.43 -22.48
N SER A 165 2.73 8.87 -23.67
CA SER A 165 1.80 8.10 -24.51
C SER A 165 2.45 6.87 -25.17
N GLN A 166 3.78 6.74 -25.15
CA GLN A 166 4.53 5.62 -25.73
C GLN A 166 4.97 4.59 -24.69
N VAL A 167 4.80 4.89 -23.40
CA VAL A 167 5.23 4.00 -22.30
C VAL A 167 4.02 3.65 -21.44
N HIS A 168 3.75 2.36 -21.33
CA HIS A 168 2.62 1.85 -20.55
C HIS A 168 3.10 1.13 -19.28
N PRO A 169 2.30 1.12 -18.20
CA PRO A 169 2.57 0.28 -17.03
C PRO A 169 2.78 -1.18 -17.44
N GLY A 170 3.90 -1.75 -16.99
CA GLY A 170 4.29 -3.11 -17.34
C GLY A 170 5.30 -3.25 -18.48
N ASP A 171 5.53 -2.21 -19.28
CA ASP A 171 6.55 -2.23 -20.31
C ASP A 171 7.93 -2.47 -19.70
N LYS A 172 8.70 -3.36 -20.32
CA LYS A 172 10.06 -3.65 -19.87
C LYS A 172 11.03 -2.69 -20.56
N MET A 173 11.78 -1.97 -19.75
CA MET A 173 12.83 -1.07 -20.21
C MET A 173 14.16 -1.84 -20.30
N GLU A 174 14.87 -1.68 -21.42
CA GLU A 174 16.18 -2.29 -21.66
C GLU A 174 17.33 -1.60 -20.88
#